data_9c55813a8ecc9de6e885131c7790a779
#
_entry.id   9c55813a8ecc9de6e885131c7790a779
#
_cell.length_a   1.000
_cell.length_b   1.000
_cell.length_c   1.000
_cell.angle_alpha   90.00
_cell.angle_beta   90.00
_cell.angle_gamma   90.00
#
_symmetry.space_group_name_H-M   'P 1'
#
loop_
_entity.id
_entity.type
_entity.pdbx_description
1 polymer ?
#
loop_
_entity_poly.entity_id
_entity_poly.type
_entity_poly.pdbx_seq_one_letter_code
_entity_poly.pdbx_strand_id
1 'polypeptide(L)'
;MDYLRFVGDSTPAIRLERWTQADLSLLRATNTPEMTEHLGGPETESQILGRHRRYLELSDPSAGQMLAVAMPDGQRAGVIGYWERPWRDGLTYETGWSVLPVFQGQGVATAAARAVARLAGAQRRHGHLHAFPSVDHPASNAICRKAGFTLVGETHIEYPPGSVMRCNEWRLNL
;
A
#
# COMPACT_ATOMS: atom_id res chain seq x y z
N MET A 1 3.38 12.13 19.20
CA MET A 1 2.53 11.03 18.65
C MET A 1 1.51 11.68 17.72
N ASP A 2 1.86 11.82 16.45
CA ASP A 2 0.98 12.53 15.51
C ASP A 2 0.04 11.53 14.84
N TYR A 3 -1.20 11.52 15.28
CA TYR A 3 -2.29 10.80 14.66
C TYR A 3 -2.96 11.71 13.63
N LEU A 4 -2.78 11.42 12.34
CA LEU A 4 -3.56 12.07 11.29
C LEU A 4 -4.95 11.44 11.22
N ARG A 5 -5.96 12.16 11.70
CA ARG A 5 -7.37 11.78 11.61
C ARG A 5 -7.95 12.36 10.33
N PHE A 6 -8.39 11.50 9.42
CA PHE A 6 -9.02 11.93 8.17
C PHE A 6 -10.51 11.62 8.21
N VAL A 7 -11.33 12.66 8.20
CA VAL A 7 -12.79 12.57 8.10
C VAL A 7 -13.23 13.32 6.85
N GLY A 8 -13.87 12.63 5.93
CA GLY A 8 -14.52 13.20 4.75
C GLY A 8 -15.74 12.36 4.37
N ASP A 9 -16.71 12.97 3.69
CA ASP A 9 -18.02 12.40 3.34
C ASP A 9 -17.94 10.93 2.90
N SER A 10 -18.65 10.05 3.60
CA SER A 10 -18.77 8.60 3.34
C SER A 10 -17.46 7.79 3.40
N THR A 11 -16.35 8.39 3.83
CA THR A 11 -15.07 7.71 3.95
C THR A 11 -14.93 7.18 5.38
N PRO A 12 -14.62 5.88 5.59
CA PRO A 12 -14.46 5.35 6.93
C PRO A 12 -13.35 6.07 7.67
N ALA A 13 -13.57 6.36 8.95
CA ALA A 13 -12.52 6.89 9.81
C ALA A 13 -11.45 5.81 10.00
N ILE A 14 -10.22 6.15 9.67
CA ILE A 14 -9.05 5.29 9.87
C ILE A 14 -7.92 6.07 10.49
N ARG A 15 -6.94 5.38 11.06
CA ARG A 15 -5.65 5.92 11.45
C ARG A 15 -4.54 5.17 10.72
N LEU A 16 -3.52 5.89 10.27
CA LEU A 16 -2.28 5.29 9.80
C LEU A 16 -1.28 5.35 10.94
N GLU A 17 -0.84 4.21 11.38
CA GLU A 17 0.09 4.06 12.50
C GLU A 17 1.41 3.50 12.00
N ARG A 18 2.53 4.01 12.52
CA ARG A 18 3.85 3.56 12.13
C ARG A 18 4.00 2.05 12.37
N TRP A 19 4.63 1.37 11.41
CA TRP A 19 4.90 -0.07 11.52
C TRP A 19 5.80 -0.38 12.71
N THR A 20 5.45 -1.41 13.47
CA THR A 20 6.13 -1.83 14.69
C THR A 20 6.38 -3.35 14.71
N GLN A 21 7.17 -3.81 15.66
CA GLN A 21 7.39 -5.25 15.89
C GLN A 21 6.09 -6.04 16.12
N ALA A 22 5.08 -5.43 16.73
CA ALA A 22 3.79 -6.06 16.99
C ALA A 22 2.98 -6.35 15.71
N ASP A 23 3.28 -5.65 14.60
CA ASP A 23 2.51 -5.76 13.36
C ASP A 23 2.92 -6.96 12.48
N LEU A 24 3.89 -7.79 12.92
CA LEU A 24 4.22 -9.05 12.23
C LEU A 24 3.00 -9.96 12.07
N SER A 25 2.13 -10.01 13.07
CA SER A 25 0.88 -10.79 13.02
C SER A 25 -0.03 -10.34 11.89
N LEU A 26 -0.03 -9.05 11.56
CA LEU A 26 -0.80 -8.50 10.46
C LEU A 26 -0.29 -8.99 9.09
N LEU A 27 1.04 -9.07 8.89
CA LEU A 27 1.60 -9.65 7.67
C LEU A 27 1.21 -11.12 7.50
N ARG A 28 1.23 -11.88 8.58
CA ARG A 28 0.77 -13.28 8.54
C ARG A 28 -0.72 -13.38 8.21
N ALA A 29 -1.55 -12.51 8.80
CA ALA A 29 -2.99 -12.47 8.54
C ALA A 29 -3.32 -12.08 7.08
N THR A 30 -2.49 -11.27 6.42
CA THR A 30 -2.66 -10.87 5.02
C THR A 30 -2.02 -11.86 4.03
N ASN A 31 -1.38 -12.93 4.49
CA ASN A 31 -0.66 -13.90 3.67
C ASN A 31 -1.50 -15.16 3.37
N THR A 32 -2.78 -15.01 3.12
CA THR A 32 -3.66 -16.12 2.72
C THR A 32 -3.64 -16.30 1.20
N PRO A 33 -3.98 -17.49 0.67
CA PRO A 33 -4.09 -17.72 -0.77
C PRO A 33 -4.97 -16.68 -1.47
N GLU A 34 -6.13 -16.35 -0.89
CA GLU A 34 -7.08 -15.39 -1.46
C GLU A 34 -6.50 -13.98 -1.51
N MET A 35 -5.77 -13.56 -0.47
CA MET A 35 -5.21 -12.21 -0.40
C MET A 35 -3.95 -12.04 -1.25
N THR A 36 -3.29 -13.13 -1.63
CA THR A 36 -2.06 -13.14 -2.41
C THR A 36 -2.23 -13.68 -3.83
N GLU A 37 -3.45 -13.97 -4.25
CA GLU A 37 -3.78 -14.52 -5.57
C GLU A 37 -3.14 -13.72 -6.71
N HIS A 38 -3.22 -12.41 -6.65
CA HIS A 38 -2.63 -11.49 -7.65
C HIS A 38 -1.17 -11.09 -7.35
N LEU A 39 -0.53 -11.74 -6.38
CA LEU A 39 0.83 -11.43 -5.93
C LEU A 39 1.79 -12.62 -6.05
N GLY A 40 1.37 -13.67 -6.73
CA GLY A 40 2.17 -14.89 -6.92
C GLY A 40 1.98 -15.94 -5.82
N GLY A 41 0.97 -15.79 -4.97
CA GLY A 41 0.64 -16.72 -3.88
C GLY A 41 1.30 -16.38 -2.54
N PRO A 42 1.01 -17.18 -1.50
CA PRO A 42 1.52 -16.92 -0.15
C PRO A 42 3.05 -17.01 -0.07
N GLU A 43 3.61 -16.10 0.71
CA GLU A 43 5.03 -16.14 1.07
C GLU A 43 5.29 -17.19 2.12
N THR A 44 6.52 -17.74 2.14
CA THR A 44 7.03 -18.56 3.23
C THR A 44 7.23 -17.71 4.50
N GLU A 45 7.30 -18.35 5.66
CA GLU A 45 7.56 -17.64 6.93
C GLU A 45 8.89 -16.84 6.87
N SER A 46 9.92 -17.39 6.24
CA SER A 46 11.20 -16.68 6.08
C SER A 46 11.06 -15.41 5.24
N GLN A 47 10.24 -15.44 4.19
CA GLN A 47 9.96 -14.28 3.34
C GLN A 47 9.15 -13.22 4.10
N ILE A 48 8.14 -13.64 4.89
CA ILE A 48 7.37 -12.73 5.76
C ILE A 48 8.28 -12.04 6.78
N LEU A 49 9.14 -12.78 7.46
CA LEU A 49 10.10 -12.21 8.42
C LEU A 49 11.09 -11.25 7.75
N GLY A 50 11.55 -11.58 6.55
CA GLY A 50 12.39 -10.70 5.75
C GLY A 50 11.66 -9.40 5.36
N ARG A 51 10.42 -9.50 4.94
CA ARG A 51 9.56 -8.34 4.61
C ARG A 51 9.30 -7.48 5.85
N HIS A 52 8.98 -8.10 6.98
CA HIS A 52 8.77 -7.41 8.25
C HIS A 52 10.00 -6.58 8.66
N ARG A 53 11.21 -7.15 8.56
CA ARG A 53 12.45 -6.41 8.82
C ARG A 53 12.61 -5.21 7.89
N ARG A 54 12.42 -5.38 6.59
CA ARG A 54 12.48 -4.25 5.63
C ARG A 54 11.49 -3.15 5.97
N TYR A 55 10.29 -3.49 6.45
CA TYR A 55 9.29 -2.52 6.87
C TYR A 55 9.71 -1.72 8.10
N LEU A 56 10.37 -2.38 9.07
CA LEU A 56 10.93 -1.71 10.25
C LEU A 56 12.13 -0.82 9.92
N GLU A 57 12.90 -1.19 8.89
CA GLU A 57 14.07 -0.43 8.42
C GLU A 57 13.70 0.83 7.64
N LEU A 58 12.49 0.92 7.08
CA LEU A 58 11.97 2.13 6.45
C LEU A 58 11.64 3.21 7.51
N SER A 59 12.71 3.80 8.06
CA SER A 59 12.62 4.76 9.17
C SER A 59 12.66 6.23 8.71
N ASP A 60 13.18 6.51 7.51
CA ASP A 60 13.20 7.83 6.90
C ASP A 60 11.94 8.04 6.03
N PRO A 61 10.97 8.87 6.46
CA PRO A 61 9.76 9.11 5.70
C PRO A 61 9.99 9.71 4.31
N SER A 62 11.15 10.35 4.10
CA SER A 62 11.49 10.91 2.78
C SER A 62 11.86 9.82 1.76
N ALA A 63 12.34 8.67 2.19
CA ALA A 63 12.64 7.52 1.35
C ALA A 63 11.47 6.52 1.29
N GLY A 64 10.64 6.50 2.32
CA GLY A 64 9.46 5.63 2.38
C GLY A 64 9.02 5.31 3.80
N GLN A 65 7.81 4.81 3.91
CA GLN A 65 7.22 4.42 5.19
C GLN A 65 6.20 3.31 5.02
N MET A 66 6.28 2.30 5.88
CA MET A 66 5.23 1.30 6.03
C MET A 66 4.37 1.59 7.25
N LEU A 67 3.08 1.39 7.12
CA LEU A 67 2.06 1.81 8.08
C LEU A 67 1.02 0.71 8.28
N ALA A 68 0.57 0.53 9.50
CA ALA A 68 -0.62 -0.25 9.79
C ALA A 68 -1.85 0.66 9.64
N VAL A 69 -2.89 0.13 9.01
CA VAL A 69 -4.20 0.78 8.94
C VAL A 69 -4.99 0.33 10.16
N ALA A 70 -5.34 1.27 11.03
CA ALA A 70 -6.11 1.01 12.23
C ALA A 70 -7.51 1.64 12.13
N MET A 71 -8.51 0.90 12.58
CA MET A 71 -9.87 1.38 12.76
C MET A 71 -9.98 2.25 14.03
N PRO A 72 -11.07 3.04 14.22
CA PRO A 72 -11.22 3.89 15.40
C PRO A 72 -11.17 3.15 16.74
N ASP A 73 -11.59 1.89 16.77
CA ASP A 73 -11.56 1.01 17.95
C ASP A 73 -10.19 0.37 18.20
N GLY A 74 -9.21 0.64 17.33
CA GLY A 74 -7.85 0.11 17.44
C GLY A 74 -7.60 -1.21 16.72
N GLN A 75 -8.62 -1.82 16.10
CA GLN A 75 -8.41 -3.02 15.30
C GLN A 75 -7.50 -2.74 14.10
N ARG A 76 -6.57 -3.65 13.83
CA ARG A 76 -5.70 -3.62 12.64
C ARG A 76 -6.48 -4.09 11.42
N ALA A 77 -6.75 -3.18 10.49
CA ALA A 77 -7.51 -3.47 9.28
C ALA A 77 -6.65 -3.87 8.08
N GLY A 78 -5.38 -3.49 8.08
CA GLY A 78 -4.51 -3.77 6.95
C GLY A 78 -3.17 -3.07 7.04
N VAL A 79 -2.41 -3.18 5.98
CA VAL A 79 -1.10 -2.55 5.78
C VAL A 79 -1.11 -1.70 4.52
N ILE A 80 -0.43 -0.57 4.57
CA ILE A 80 -0.19 0.31 3.42
C ILE A 80 1.16 0.97 3.59
N GLY A 81 1.77 1.39 2.50
CA GLY A 81 3.00 2.17 2.57
C GLY A 81 3.30 2.89 1.27
N TYR A 82 4.38 3.64 1.30
CA TYR A 82 5.00 4.20 0.12
C TYR A 82 6.53 4.08 0.26
N TRP A 83 7.20 3.97 -0.86
CA TRP A 83 8.67 3.82 -0.91
C TRP A 83 9.20 4.37 -2.22
N GLU A 84 10.49 4.76 -2.21
CA GLU A 84 11.18 5.15 -3.43
C GLU A 84 11.32 3.96 -4.38
N ARG A 85 11.10 4.22 -5.64
CA ARG A 85 11.27 3.27 -6.73
C ARG A 85 11.96 3.94 -7.92
N PRO A 86 13.01 3.33 -8.49
CA PRO A 86 13.45 3.67 -9.84
C PRO A 86 12.33 3.34 -10.83
N TRP A 87 11.89 4.32 -11.59
CA TRP A 87 10.87 4.16 -12.58
C TRP A 87 11.16 5.02 -13.80
N ARG A 88 11.28 4.36 -14.99
CA ARG A 88 11.71 5.03 -16.23
C ARG A 88 13.04 5.78 -16.01
N ASP A 89 13.07 7.09 -16.24
CA ASP A 89 14.29 7.89 -16.24
C ASP A 89 14.59 8.55 -14.86
N GLY A 90 13.92 8.14 -13.78
CA GLY A 90 14.11 8.78 -12.48
C GLY A 90 13.64 7.97 -11.28
N LEU A 91 13.57 8.65 -10.14
CA LEU A 91 12.98 8.13 -8.91
C LEU A 91 11.55 8.67 -8.74
N THR A 92 10.67 7.82 -8.28
CA THR A 92 9.30 8.15 -7.92
C THR A 92 8.94 7.47 -6.61
N TYR A 93 7.75 7.76 -6.06
CA TYR A 93 7.17 6.92 -5.03
C TYR A 93 6.28 5.85 -5.65
N GLU A 94 6.32 4.66 -5.05
CA GLU A 94 5.35 3.58 -5.25
C GLU A 94 4.56 3.38 -3.97
N THR A 95 3.29 3.00 -4.09
CA THR A 95 2.43 2.57 -2.97
C THR A 95 1.83 1.20 -3.23
N GLY A 96 1.61 0.47 -2.14
CA GLY A 96 0.91 -0.80 -2.15
C GLY A 96 0.17 -1.01 -0.83
N TRP A 97 -0.89 -1.80 -0.86
CA TRP A 97 -1.78 -2.05 0.28
C TRP A 97 -2.29 -3.47 0.33
N SER A 98 -2.70 -3.86 1.52
CA SER A 98 -3.46 -5.07 1.76
C SER A 98 -4.43 -4.80 2.92
N VAL A 99 -5.70 -5.13 2.74
CA VAL A 99 -6.77 -4.94 3.74
C VAL A 99 -7.41 -6.28 4.04
N LEU A 100 -7.51 -6.63 5.32
CA LEU A 100 -8.10 -7.89 5.78
C LEU A 100 -9.54 -8.04 5.28
N PRO A 101 -9.99 -9.25 4.92
CA PRO A 101 -11.28 -9.50 4.29
C PRO A 101 -12.47 -8.88 5.04
N VAL A 102 -12.45 -8.94 6.37
CA VAL A 102 -13.51 -8.39 7.22
C VAL A 102 -13.68 -6.87 7.09
N PHE A 103 -12.66 -6.15 6.62
CA PHE A 103 -12.69 -4.69 6.41
C PHE A 103 -12.77 -4.29 4.93
N GLN A 104 -12.81 -5.26 4.02
CA GLN A 104 -12.96 -4.99 2.58
C GLN A 104 -14.37 -4.51 2.24
N GLY A 105 -14.51 -3.86 1.09
CA GLY A 105 -15.81 -3.33 0.63
C GLY A 105 -16.33 -2.10 1.38
N GLN A 106 -15.63 -1.66 2.43
CA GLN A 106 -16.05 -0.56 3.31
C GLN A 106 -15.31 0.76 3.03
N GLY A 107 -14.51 0.83 1.96
CA GLY A 107 -13.75 2.03 1.60
C GLY A 107 -12.43 2.22 2.36
N VAL A 108 -12.05 1.29 3.24
CA VAL A 108 -10.84 1.36 4.07
C VAL A 108 -9.57 1.54 3.23
N ALA A 109 -9.38 0.70 2.19
CA ALA A 109 -8.21 0.80 1.32
C ALA A 109 -8.16 2.12 0.55
N THR A 110 -9.29 2.64 0.09
CA THR A 110 -9.37 3.94 -0.59
C THR A 110 -9.01 5.09 0.35
N ALA A 111 -9.51 5.06 1.59
CA ALA A 111 -9.16 6.02 2.62
C ALA A 111 -7.67 5.99 2.94
N ALA A 112 -7.10 4.80 3.09
CA ALA A 112 -5.69 4.59 3.35
C ALA A 112 -4.81 5.10 2.19
N ALA A 113 -5.17 4.80 0.93
CA ALA A 113 -4.45 5.27 -0.25
C ALA A 113 -4.43 6.80 -0.36
N ARG A 114 -5.56 7.46 -0.07
CA ARG A 114 -5.62 8.94 -0.01
C ARG A 114 -4.75 9.50 1.11
N ALA A 115 -4.74 8.86 2.28
CA ALA A 115 -3.94 9.30 3.41
C ALA A 115 -2.43 9.13 3.14
N VAL A 116 -2.02 8.01 2.57
CA VAL A 116 -0.62 7.77 2.16
C VAL A 116 -0.17 8.76 1.08
N ALA A 117 -1.02 9.09 0.11
CA ALA A 117 -0.69 10.09 -0.90
C ALA A 117 -0.37 11.46 -0.28
N ARG A 118 -1.13 11.88 0.75
CA ARG A 118 -0.84 13.12 1.48
C ARG A 118 0.48 13.06 2.25
N LEU A 119 0.78 11.91 2.89
CA LEU A 119 2.04 11.70 3.61
C LEU A 119 3.23 11.75 2.64
N ALA A 120 3.16 11.08 1.50
CA ALA A 120 4.18 11.10 0.47
C ALA A 120 4.37 12.50 -0.10
N GLY A 121 3.28 13.20 -0.43
CA GLY A 121 3.31 14.58 -0.94
C GLY A 121 3.89 15.58 0.05
N ALA A 122 3.67 15.40 1.35
CA ALA A 122 4.26 16.24 2.40
C ALA A 122 5.79 16.17 2.45
N GLN A 123 6.40 15.10 1.92
CA GLN A 123 7.85 14.96 1.84
C GLN A 123 8.48 15.89 0.80
N ARG A 124 7.71 16.34 -0.20
CA ARG A 124 8.16 17.23 -1.31
C ARG A 124 9.41 16.74 -2.05
N ARG A 125 9.62 15.42 -2.07
CA ARG A 125 10.81 14.81 -2.67
C ARG A 125 10.58 14.33 -4.10
N HIS A 126 9.39 13.77 -4.35
CA HIS A 126 8.98 13.30 -5.68
C HIS A 126 7.64 13.90 -6.06
N GLY A 127 7.44 14.15 -7.35
CA GLY A 127 6.20 14.75 -7.87
C GLY A 127 5.07 13.76 -8.11
N HIS A 128 5.33 12.45 -8.00
CA HIS A 128 4.35 11.42 -8.33
C HIS A 128 4.38 10.26 -7.34
N LEU A 129 3.19 9.68 -7.13
CA LEU A 129 2.98 8.41 -6.46
C LEU A 129 2.36 7.44 -7.46
N HIS A 130 2.97 6.27 -7.61
CA HIS A 130 2.52 5.22 -8.51
C HIS A 130 1.96 4.04 -7.75
N ALA A 131 1.00 3.34 -8.36
CA ALA A 131 0.52 2.02 -7.94
C ALA A 131 0.47 1.10 -9.16
N PHE A 132 0.80 -0.17 -8.97
CA PHE A 132 0.91 -1.17 -10.04
C PHE A 132 0.09 -2.43 -9.74
N PRO A 133 -1.24 -2.32 -9.58
CA PRO A 133 -2.07 -3.52 -9.43
C PRO A 133 -2.04 -4.35 -10.70
N SER A 134 -2.12 -5.68 -10.55
CA SER A 134 -2.33 -6.59 -11.68
C SER A 134 -3.54 -6.14 -12.50
N VAL A 135 -3.47 -6.31 -13.83
CA VAL A 135 -4.60 -6.02 -14.72
C VAL A 135 -5.85 -6.84 -14.34
N ASP A 136 -5.65 -8.02 -13.77
CA ASP A 136 -6.70 -8.97 -13.36
C ASP A 136 -7.25 -8.70 -11.95
N HIS A 137 -6.78 -7.64 -11.27
CA HIS A 137 -7.21 -7.31 -9.90
C HIS A 137 -8.20 -6.14 -9.89
N PRO A 138 -9.50 -6.36 -10.17
CA PRO A 138 -10.48 -5.29 -10.33
C PRO A 138 -10.65 -4.44 -9.06
N ALA A 139 -10.56 -5.06 -7.87
CA ALA A 139 -10.69 -4.35 -6.59
C ALA A 139 -9.58 -3.31 -6.41
N SER A 140 -8.30 -3.68 -6.60
CA SER A 140 -7.18 -2.74 -6.47
C SER A 140 -7.20 -1.66 -7.54
N ASN A 141 -7.59 -1.98 -8.78
CA ASN A 141 -7.78 -0.98 -9.84
C ASN A 141 -8.91 0.00 -9.50
N ALA A 142 -10.00 -0.46 -8.87
CA ALA A 142 -11.08 0.40 -8.40
C ALA A 142 -10.63 1.32 -7.25
N ILE A 143 -9.77 0.83 -6.36
CA ILE A 143 -9.18 1.63 -5.28
C ILE A 143 -8.34 2.76 -5.87
N CYS A 144 -7.47 2.49 -6.84
CA CYS A 144 -6.68 3.52 -7.53
C CYS A 144 -7.56 4.62 -8.09
N ARG A 145 -8.60 4.24 -8.87
CA ARG A 145 -9.54 5.21 -9.46
C ARG A 145 -10.24 6.04 -8.39
N LYS A 146 -10.79 5.40 -7.35
CA LYS A 146 -11.50 6.09 -6.26
C LYS A 146 -10.58 6.96 -5.40
N ALA A 147 -9.31 6.60 -5.28
CA ALA A 147 -8.32 7.39 -4.55
C ALA A 147 -7.81 8.61 -5.33
N GLY A 148 -8.16 8.73 -6.62
CA GLY A 148 -7.84 9.88 -7.46
C GLY A 148 -6.61 9.68 -8.36
N PHE A 149 -6.13 8.45 -8.49
CA PHE A 149 -5.08 8.14 -9.46
C PHE A 149 -5.63 8.15 -10.89
N THR A 150 -4.78 8.53 -11.81
CA THR A 150 -5.03 8.47 -13.26
C THR A 150 -4.36 7.24 -13.85
N LEU A 151 -5.08 6.48 -14.66
CA LEU A 151 -4.51 5.35 -15.40
C LEU A 151 -3.58 5.89 -16.48
N VAL A 152 -2.33 5.48 -16.44
CA VAL A 152 -1.30 5.83 -17.45
C VAL A 152 -1.32 4.82 -18.60
N GLY A 153 -1.47 3.54 -18.28
CA GLY A 153 -1.48 2.46 -19.26
C GLY A 153 -1.10 1.13 -18.62
N GLU A 154 -0.93 0.12 -19.43
CA GLU A 154 -0.43 -1.17 -19.00
C GLU A 154 1.10 -1.22 -19.03
N THR A 155 1.69 -1.96 -18.11
CA THR A 155 3.12 -2.18 -18.03
C THR A 155 3.44 -3.56 -17.45
N HIS A 156 4.70 -3.93 -17.44
CA HIS A 156 5.19 -5.16 -16.83
C HIS A 156 6.18 -4.79 -15.73
N ILE A 157 6.01 -5.41 -14.56
CA ILE A 157 6.94 -5.29 -13.45
C ILE A 157 7.37 -6.67 -12.99
N GLU A 158 8.58 -6.78 -12.46
CA GLU A 158 9.03 -7.99 -11.79
C GLU A 158 8.42 -8.04 -10.40
N TYR A 159 7.46 -8.95 -10.20
CA TYR A 159 6.87 -9.23 -8.89
C TYR A 159 6.09 -10.55 -8.90
N PRO A 160 6.33 -11.47 -7.93
CA PRO A 160 7.48 -11.48 -7.01
C PRO A 160 8.80 -11.63 -7.76
N PRO A 161 9.96 -11.53 -7.09
CA PRO A 161 11.27 -11.70 -7.75
C PRO A 161 11.33 -12.96 -8.60
N GLY A 162 11.78 -12.84 -9.85
CA GLY A 162 11.82 -13.91 -10.83
C GLY A 162 10.53 -14.12 -11.64
N SER A 163 9.47 -13.36 -11.37
CA SER A 163 8.20 -13.42 -12.10
C SER A 163 7.85 -12.07 -12.71
N VAL A 164 7.33 -12.08 -13.93
CA VAL A 164 6.86 -10.87 -14.61
C VAL A 164 5.34 -10.78 -14.47
N MET A 165 4.87 -9.72 -13.83
CA MET A 165 3.46 -9.42 -13.64
C MET A 165 3.01 -8.31 -14.60
N ARG A 166 1.91 -8.55 -15.33
CA ARG A 166 1.26 -7.53 -16.16
C ARG A 166 0.36 -6.67 -15.27
N CYS A 167 0.64 -5.36 -15.23
CA CYS A 167 0.01 -4.42 -14.34
C CYS A 167 -0.60 -3.24 -15.07
N ASN A 168 -1.54 -2.59 -14.43
CA ASN A 168 -1.93 -1.23 -14.76
C ASN A 168 -1.03 -0.25 -13.98
N GLU A 169 -0.39 0.68 -14.70
CA GLU A 169 0.30 1.82 -14.10
C GLU A 169 -0.73 2.89 -13.77
N TRP A 170 -0.92 3.16 -12.49
CA TRP A 170 -1.71 4.27 -11.98
C TRP A 170 -0.79 5.32 -11.37
N ARG A 171 -1.08 6.59 -11.62
CA ARG A 171 -0.25 7.72 -11.17
C ARG A 171 -1.10 8.81 -10.53
N LEU A 172 -0.62 9.32 -9.40
CA LEU A 172 -1.15 10.49 -8.72
C LEU A 172 -0.08 11.57 -8.66
N ASN A 173 -0.43 12.81 -8.96
CA ASN A 173 0.44 13.97 -8.74
C ASN A 173 0.42 14.33 -7.24
N LEU A 174 1.59 14.58 -6.67
CA LEU A 174 1.79 14.90 -5.26
C LEU A 174 1.96 16.41 -5.03
#